data_37165005ab9f8d217435f54e003ed2ed
#
_entry.id   37165005ab9f8d217435f54e003ed2ed
#
_cell.length_a   1.000
_cell.length_b   1.000
_cell.length_c   1.000
_cell.angle_alpha   90.00
_cell.angle_beta   90.00
_cell.angle_gamma   90.00
#
_symmetry.space_group_name_H-M   'P 1'
#
loop_
_entity.id
_entity.type
_entity.pdbx_description
1 polymer ?
#
loop_
_entity_poly.entity_id
_entity_poly.type
_entity_poly.pdbx_seq_one_letter_code
_entity_poly.pdbx_strand_id
1 'polypeptide(L)'
;MLNLNNITVKNFMSVGNVTQGVNFDANGLTLVLGNNMDLGGAGSRNGTGKTTIINALSYALYGSALYNIKKDNLVNKTNHKQMLVTVDFEKDGVSYRIERGRKPNIFRFFVDNIDSDQDTTDEMQGEGRLTQLQIEKVLGMSHTMFKHIVALNTYTEPFLSMRAADSRELIEQLLGITQLSDKAETLKVLIKETKGNIKEEEYKIQAVEDSNETILKTISDLERRRRLWSTKKEDDLSTLAVSIVELERIDVSKELEAHDLFSEFNQKRTQISTLNEEIRKIGISNDRENVRLSQAEADLDTVKQHKCYACGQGLHDTNQEEIISTKENIISEVTNHLEENTTHLNDYTTALVELGELGVAPVLFYNTKEEAYNHQSKLNELQTILEHKNLEEDPYQDQIDTLNTTGVREVTWDEVNRLTELKDHQDFLYKLLTNKDSFIRKRIIEQNLSFMNNRLDYYITRIGLPHEVQFQSDLTVTITQLGQDLDFDNLSRGERNRLILGLSWAFRDVFESMNHPINLLCIDELIDSGMDTVGVENALGILKKLERERDKNIILISHRDELVGRVHNVLQVVKENGFTTFNTDIEVIDA
;
A
#
# COMPACT_ATOMS: atom_id res chain seq x y z
N MET A 1 4.52 -11.24 -2.62
CA MET A 1 5.26 -11.05 -1.34
C MET A 1 5.38 -9.56 -1.08
N LEU A 2 5.25 -9.11 0.16
CA LEU A 2 5.51 -7.73 0.56
C LEU A 2 6.95 -7.67 1.10
N ASN A 3 7.83 -7.01 0.35
CA ASN A 3 9.24 -6.85 0.69
C ASN A 3 9.51 -5.42 1.12
N LEU A 4 9.73 -5.20 2.40
CA LEU A 4 10.23 -3.94 2.92
C LEU A 4 11.75 -3.95 2.74
N ASN A 5 12.28 -3.06 1.88
CA ASN A 5 13.68 -3.13 1.45
C ASN A 5 14.57 -2.26 2.34
N ASN A 6 14.26 -0.99 2.45
CA ASN A 6 15.06 -0.07 3.24
C ASN A 6 14.24 1.08 3.82
N ILE A 7 14.82 1.73 4.82
CA ILE A 7 14.31 2.98 5.37
C ILE A 7 15.44 3.98 5.52
N THR A 8 15.17 5.23 5.20
CA THR A 8 16.06 6.34 5.51
C THR A 8 15.37 7.35 6.42
N VAL A 9 16.14 7.88 7.36
CA VAL A 9 15.62 8.70 8.46
C VAL A 9 16.50 9.94 8.62
N LYS A 10 15.89 11.11 8.66
CA LYS A 10 16.55 12.39 8.90
C LYS A 10 15.72 13.24 9.84
N ASN A 11 16.35 13.81 10.86
CA ASN A 11 15.71 14.69 11.83
C ASN A 11 14.45 14.11 12.49
N PHE A 12 14.44 12.81 12.70
CA PHE A 12 13.34 12.09 13.31
C PHE A 12 13.76 11.59 14.70
N MET A 13 13.01 11.96 15.73
CA MET A 13 13.27 11.63 17.13
C MET A 13 14.72 11.96 17.52
N SER A 14 15.56 10.96 17.81
CA SER A 14 16.97 11.12 18.19
C SER A 14 17.92 11.20 16.99
N VAL A 15 17.50 10.84 15.79
CA VAL A 15 18.31 10.97 14.58
C VAL A 15 18.42 12.44 14.20
N GLY A 16 19.66 12.87 13.92
CA GLY A 16 19.97 14.25 13.59
C GLY A 16 19.86 14.59 12.11
N ASN A 17 20.61 15.61 11.70
CA ASN A 17 20.55 16.14 10.33
C ASN A 17 21.26 15.25 9.28
N VAL A 18 22.14 14.37 9.71
CA VAL A 18 22.75 13.36 8.84
C VAL A 18 21.73 12.26 8.62
N THR A 19 21.44 11.98 7.35
CA THR A 19 20.49 10.91 6.98
C THR A 19 21.08 9.56 7.39
N GLN A 20 20.33 8.80 8.13
CA GLN A 20 20.65 7.44 8.54
C GLN A 20 19.80 6.46 7.73
N GLY A 21 20.37 5.34 7.32
CA GLY A 21 19.66 4.30 6.59
C GLY A 21 19.76 2.95 7.26
N VAL A 22 18.70 2.16 7.15
CA VAL A 22 18.70 0.75 7.54
C VAL A 22 18.19 -0.07 6.36
N ASN A 23 18.99 -1.03 5.94
CA ASN A 23 18.58 -2.01 4.94
C ASN A 23 17.91 -3.19 5.67
N PHE A 24 16.68 -3.50 5.28
CA PHE A 24 15.93 -4.63 5.81
C PHE A 24 16.19 -5.93 5.04
N ASP A 25 16.83 -5.87 3.86
CA ASP A 25 17.23 -7.04 3.07
C ASP A 25 18.55 -7.68 3.55
N ALA A 26 19.04 -7.28 4.70
CA ALA A 26 20.24 -7.86 5.30
C ALA A 26 19.98 -9.27 5.83
N ASN A 27 19.58 -10.18 4.96
CA ASN A 27 19.23 -11.58 5.16
C ASN A 27 19.50 -12.12 6.58
N GLY A 28 18.43 -12.32 7.33
CA GLY A 28 18.49 -13.06 8.57
C GLY A 28 18.13 -12.31 9.84
N LEU A 29 18.54 -12.89 10.97
CA LEU A 29 18.31 -12.36 12.32
C LEU A 29 19.36 -11.30 12.67
N THR A 30 18.94 -10.05 12.71
CA THR A 30 19.78 -8.88 13.08
C THR A 30 19.45 -8.42 14.49
N LEU A 31 20.45 -8.42 15.36
CA LEU A 31 20.35 -7.87 16.71
C LEU A 31 20.67 -6.37 16.68
N VAL A 32 19.78 -5.55 17.22
CA VAL A 32 20.00 -4.11 17.36
C VAL A 32 20.43 -3.78 18.78
N LEU A 33 21.66 -3.34 18.92
CA LEU A 33 22.24 -2.96 20.20
C LEU A 33 22.45 -1.45 20.31
N GLY A 34 22.23 -0.92 21.48
CA GLY A 34 22.51 0.49 21.77
C GLY A 34 23.93 0.69 22.32
N ASN A 35 24.55 1.80 21.96
CA ASN A 35 25.76 2.29 22.60
C ASN A 35 25.60 3.80 22.89
N ASN A 36 25.47 4.16 24.15
CA ASN A 36 25.23 5.55 24.54
C ASN A 36 26.53 6.21 25.02
N MET A 37 27.20 6.89 24.09
CA MET A 37 28.44 7.57 24.36
C MET A 37 28.25 8.78 25.29
N ASP A 38 27.07 9.38 25.31
CA ASP A 38 26.72 10.52 26.16
C ASP A 38 26.62 10.12 27.66
N LEU A 39 26.43 8.82 27.94
CA LEU A 39 26.31 8.28 29.31
C LEU A 39 27.50 7.37 29.71
N GLY A 40 28.64 7.50 29.04
CA GLY A 40 29.85 6.77 29.40
C GLY A 40 30.19 5.56 28.50
N GLY A 41 29.45 5.33 27.42
CA GLY A 41 29.79 4.36 26.38
C GLY A 41 29.54 2.91 26.75
N ALA A 42 30.60 2.16 27.02
CA ALA A 42 30.49 0.71 27.20
C ALA A 42 29.55 0.32 28.36
N GLY A 43 28.44 -0.37 28.02
CA GLY A 43 27.42 -0.85 28.95
C GLY A 43 26.18 0.04 29.08
N SER A 44 26.20 1.28 28.61
CA SER A 44 24.99 2.13 28.59
C SER A 44 24.18 1.92 27.29
N ARG A 45 23.12 1.11 27.37
CA ARG A 45 22.34 0.67 26.19
C ARG A 45 21.02 1.39 26.02
N ASN A 46 20.60 2.17 27.02
CA ASN A 46 19.30 2.82 27.03
C ASN A 46 19.34 4.22 26.39
N GLY A 47 18.22 4.62 25.83
CA GLY A 47 18.05 5.96 25.27
C GLY A 47 18.89 6.26 24.01
N THR A 48 19.43 5.23 23.34
CA THR A 48 20.24 5.38 22.13
C THR A 48 19.40 5.63 20.87
N GLY A 49 18.10 5.34 20.91
CA GLY A 49 17.22 5.50 19.75
C GLY A 49 17.00 4.22 18.94
N LYS A 50 17.18 3.03 19.52
CA LYS A 50 16.91 1.73 18.86
C LYS A 50 15.50 1.66 18.30
N THR A 51 14.50 1.95 19.13
CA THR A 51 13.08 1.98 18.76
C THR A 51 12.75 3.03 17.68
N THR A 52 13.64 3.99 17.43
CA THR A 52 13.45 5.03 16.42
C THR A 52 13.30 4.42 15.01
N ILE A 53 14.00 3.32 14.72
CA ILE A 53 13.94 2.62 13.43
C ILE A 53 12.50 2.15 13.17
N ILE A 54 11.90 1.46 14.12
CA ILE A 54 10.56 0.89 13.98
C ILE A 54 9.48 1.98 14.02
N ASN A 55 9.67 3.01 14.84
CA ASN A 55 8.78 4.18 14.85
C ASN A 55 8.83 4.94 13.52
N ALA A 56 9.99 5.06 12.91
CA ALA A 56 10.15 5.69 11.62
C ALA A 56 9.42 4.87 10.53
N LEU A 57 9.55 3.54 10.56
CA LEU A 57 8.83 2.65 9.66
C LEU A 57 7.31 2.79 9.82
N SER A 58 6.82 2.74 11.05
CA SER A 58 5.39 2.95 11.35
C SER A 58 4.90 4.31 10.86
N TYR A 59 5.70 5.36 11.10
CA TYR A 59 5.36 6.71 10.64
C TYR A 59 5.36 6.83 9.12
N ALA A 60 6.33 6.25 8.43
CA ALA A 60 6.37 6.28 6.97
C ALA A 60 5.13 5.58 6.36
N LEU A 61 4.77 4.40 6.87
CA LEU A 61 3.67 3.61 6.32
C LEU A 61 2.28 4.18 6.70
N TYR A 62 2.11 4.64 7.94
CA TYR A 62 0.77 4.97 8.48
C TYR A 62 0.63 6.42 8.95
N GLY A 63 1.67 7.25 8.87
CA GLY A 63 1.64 8.62 9.37
C GLY A 63 1.57 8.75 10.90
N SER A 64 1.81 7.65 11.63
CA SER A 64 1.74 7.56 13.08
C SER A 64 2.85 6.69 13.65
N ALA A 65 3.41 7.04 14.80
CA ALA A 65 4.34 6.18 15.50
C ALA A 65 3.61 4.99 16.16
N LEU A 66 4.36 4.02 16.68
CA LEU A 66 3.81 2.83 17.34
C LEU A 66 3.02 3.17 18.61
N TYR A 67 3.37 4.24 19.29
CA TYR A 67 2.69 4.72 20.48
C TYR A 67 2.13 6.14 20.26
N ASN A 68 1.23 6.55 21.15
CA ASN A 68 0.55 7.82 21.00
C ASN A 68 1.47 9.01 21.29
N ILE A 69 2.11 9.52 20.25
CA ILE A 69 2.95 10.71 20.26
C ILE A 69 2.46 11.72 19.22
N LYS A 70 2.40 12.99 19.62
CA LYS A 70 2.06 14.06 18.67
C LYS A 70 3.08 14.12 17.55
N LYS A 71 2.64 14.23 16.29
CA LYS A 71 3.51 14.25 15.10
C LYS A 71 4.64 15.29 15.20
N ASP A 72 4.38 16.45 15.79
CA ASP A 72 5.38 17.50 15.99
C ASP A 72 6.50 17.09 16.95
N ASN A 73 6.22 16.17 17.87
CA ASN A 73 7.21 15.63 18.81
C ASN A 73 8.10 14.54 18.18
N LEU A 74 7.77 14.09 16.95
CA LEU A 74 8.61 13.19 16.17
C LEU A 74 9.78 13.93 15.52
N VAL A 75 9.66 15.25 15.33
CA VAL A 75 10.75 16.07 14.80
C VAL A 75 11.88 16.14 15.83
N ASN A 76 13.12 15.97 15.38
CA ASN A 76 14.30 16.06 16.25
C ASN A 76 14.28 17.36 17.05
N LYS A 77 14.42 17.23 18.36
CA LYS A 77 14.28 18.34 19.32
C LYS A 77 15.41 19.35 19.28
N THR A 78 16.54 19.00 18.70
CA THR A 78 17.69 19.90 18.56
C THR A 78 17.58 20.71 17.26
N ASN A 79 17.21 20.03 16.17
CA ASN A 79 17.17 20.64 14.84
C ASN A 79 15.83 21.30 14.52
N HIS A 80 14.73 20.84 15.11
CA HIS A 80 13.35 21.38 15.00
C HIS A 80 12.77 21.50 13.58
N LYS A 81 13.44 20.97 12.55
CA LYS A 81 13.10 21.16 11.13
C LYS A 81 13.53 20.00 10.25
N GLN A 82 13.03 19.97 9.04
CA GLN A 82 13.44 19.08 7.95
C GLN A 82 13.43 17.59 8.35
N MET A 83 12.40 17.20 9.08
CA MET A 83 12.16 15.79 9.33
C MET A 83 11.73 15.11 8.03
N LEU A 84 12.42 14.04 7.68
CA LEU A 84 12.09 13.22 6.53
C LEU A 84 12.32 11.75 6.84
N VAL A 85 11.33 10.94 6.54
CA VAL A 85 11.43 9.48 6.57
C VAL A 85 11.03 8.97 5.18
N THR A 86 11.87 8.13 4.61
CA THR A 86 11.60 7.49 3.31
C THR A 86 11.64 5.98 3.52
N VAL A 87 10.67 5.27 2.97
CA VAL A 87 10.64 3.81 2.96
C VAL A 87 10.48 3.32 1.53
N ASP A 88 11.30 2.34 1.17
CA ASP A 88 11.21 1.63 -0.09
C ASP A 88 10.75 0.21 0.16
N PHE A 89 9.77 -0.24 -0.61
CA PHE A 89 9.26 -1.60 -0.54
C PHE A 89 8.77 -2.07 -1.91
N GLU A 90 8.65 -3.38 -2.04
CA GLU A 90 8.16 -4.03 -3.25
C GLU A 90 7.00 -4.95 -2.91
N LYS A 91 6.00 -4.99 -3.77
CA LYS A 91 4.92 -5.96 -3.70
C LYS A 91 4.55 -6.44 -5.09
N ASP A 92 4.58 -7.76 -5.28
CA ASP A 92 4.18 -8.43 -6.51
C ASP A 92 4.92 -7.92 -7.77
N GLY A 93 6.22 -7.57 -7.60
CA GLY A 93 7.08 -7.07 -8.67
C GLY A 93 6.93 -5.58 -8.95
N VAL A 94 6.10 -4.86 -8.19
CA VAL A 94 5.92 -3.41 -8.28
C VAL A 94 6.69 -2.74 -7.15
N SER A 95 7.50 -1.74 -7.49
CA SER A 95 8.28 -0.98 -6.51
C SER A 95 7.50 0.22 -6.00
N TYR A 96 7.55 0.41 -4.70
CA TYR A 96 6.86 1.52 -4.02
C TYR A 96 7.84 2.30 -3.16
N ARG A 97 7.65 3.62 -3.13
CA ARG A 97 8.36 4.52 -2.21
C ARG A 97 7.38 5.44 -1.53
N ILE A 98 7.53 5.60 -0.22
CA ILE A 98 6.79 6.58 0.58
C ILE A 98 7.77 7.55 1.19
N GLU A 99 7.51 8.83 1.03
CA GLU A 99 8.24 9.93 1.67
C GLU A 99 7.30 10.69 2.58
N ARG A 100 7.64 10.72 3.88
CA ARG A 100 6.90 11.52 4.86
C ARG A 100 7.84 12.45 5.60
N GLY A 101 7.50 13.73 5.56
CA GLY A 101 8.27 14.77 6.21
C GLY A 101 7.42 15.70 7.07
N ARG A 102 8.11 16.42 7.94
CA ARG A 102 7.49 17.47 8.75
C ARG A 102 8.45 18.65 8.92
N LYS A 103 7.86 19.86 8.84
CA LYS A 103 8.61 21.13 8.87
C LYS A 103 9.68 21.23 7.77
N PRO A 104 9.27 21.15 6.46
CA PRO A 104 7.91 21.24 5.92
C PRO A 104 7.15 19.91 5.95
N ASN A 105 5.81 19.96 5.78
CA ASN A 105 5.01 18.78 5.57
C ASN A 105 5.28 18.22 4.18
N ILE A 106 5.62 16.94 4.12
CA ILE A 106 5.86 16.19 2.89
C ILE A 106 5.08 14.89 3.00
N PHE A 107 4.29 14.58 2.00
CA PHE A 107 3.68 13.27 1.85
C PHE A 107 3.63 12.92 0.37
N ARG A 108 4.45 11.94 -0.03
CA ARG A 108 4.56 11.48 -1.42
C ARG A 108 4.50 9.97 -1.46
N PHE A 109 3.81 9.46 -2.44
CA PHE A 109 3.70 8.04 -2.71
C PHE A 109 4.07 7.76 -4.17
N PHE A 110 5.09 6.96 -4.39
CA PHE A 110 5.61 6.61 -5.71
C PHE A 110 5.29 5.15 -6.01
N VAL A 111 4.87 4.90 -7.23
CA VAL A 111 4.64 3.57 -7.79
C VAL A 111 5.52 3.45 -9.03
N ASP A 112 6.44 2.47 -9.07
CA ASP A 112 7.45 2.30 -10.11
C ASP A 112 8.20 3.61 -10.43
N ASN A 113 8.53 4.36 -9.37
CA ASN A 113 9.22 5.64 -9.42
C ASN A 113 8.43 6.79 -10.06
N ILE A 114 7.12 6.61 -10.27
CA ILE A 114 6.21 7.67 -10.71
C ILE A 114 5.49 8.18 -9.47
N ASP A 115 5.53 9.48 -9.26
CA ASP A 115 4.75 10.11 -8.20
C ASP A 115 3.25 9.94 -8.53
N SER A 116 2.54 9.21 -7.68
CA SER A 116 1.11 8.93 -7.88
C SER A 116 0.22 10.12 -7.52
N ASP A 117 0.80 11.08 -6.76
CA ASP A 117 0.09 12.26 -6.29
C ASP A 117 0.96 13.52 -6.45
N GLN A 118 0.38 14.55 -7.04
CA GLN A 118 0.99 15.89 -7.04
C GLN A 118 1.02 16.42 -5.60
N ASP A 119 2.22 16.72 -5.12
CA ASP A 119 2.60 17.38 -3.86
C ASP A 119 1.44 17.70 -2.89
N THR A 120 0.93 16.70 -2.20
CA THR A 120 -0.09 16.92 -1.17
C THR A 120 0.60 17.35 0.13
N THR A 121 0.73 18.64 0.32
CA THR A 121 1.35 19.24 1.51
C THR A 121 0.49 19.13 2.77
N ASP A 122 -0.77 18.71 2.64
CA ASP A 122 -1.72 18.66 3.74
C ASP A 122 -2.32 17.25 3.90
N GLU A 123 -1.78 16.50 4.88
CA GLU A 123 -2.30 15.17 5.28
C GLU A 123 -3.77 15.19 5.76
N MET A 124 -4.32 16.36 6.02
CA MET A 124 -5.65 16.56 6.60
C MET A 124 -6.73 16.83 5.55
N GLN A 125 -6.37 17.20 4.34
CA GLN A 125 -7.32 17.45 3.25
C GLN A 125 -7.48 16.19 2.37
N GLY A 126 -8.62 16.08 1.68
CA GLY A 126 -9.16 14.86 1.07
C GLY A 126 -8.18 13.98 0.27
N GLU A 127 -7.18 14.56 -0.39
CA GLU A 127 -6.18 13.84 -1.19
C GLU A 127 -5.23 12.99 -0.33
N GLY A 128 -4.64 13.56 0.72
CA GLY A 128 -3.74 12.80 1.61
C GLY A 128 -4.44 11.63 2.32
N ARG A 129 -5.75 11.74 2.57
CA ARG A 129 -6.55 10.63 3.09
C ARG A 129 -6.73 9.52 2.05
N LEU A 130 -6.93 9.88 0.79
CA LEU A 130 -7.07 8.91 -0.30
C LEU A 130 -5.75 8.18 -0.55
N THR A 131 -4.63 8.90 -0.56
CA THR A 131 -3.28 8.32 -0.66
C THR A 131 -3.00 7.35 0.48
N GLN A 132 -3.37 7.70 1.72
CA GLN A 132 -3.21 6.79 2.86
C GLN A 132 -4.04 5.52 2.68
N LEU A 133 -5.28 5.63 2.21
CA LEU A 133 -6.13 4.47 1.93
C LEU A 133 -5.54 3.59 0.81
N GLN A 134 -4.93 4.19 -0.20
CA GLN A 134 -4.22 3.45 -1.25
C GLN A 134 -3.01 2.69 -0.69
N ILE A 135 -2.20 3.35 0.15
CA ILE A 135 -1.07 2.71 0.83
C ILE A 135 -1.56 1.51 1.67
N GLU A 136 -2.58 1.69 2.49
CA GLU A 136 -3.14 0.61 3.32
C GLU A 136 -3.71 -0.53 2.47
N LYS A 137 -4.32 -0.22 1.34
CA LYS A 137 -4.79 -1.22 0.38
C LYS A 137 -3.63 -1.97 -0.27
N VAL A 138 -2.54 -1.27 -0.63
CA VAL A 138 -1.32 -1.91 -1.15
C VAL A 138 -0.68 -2.79 -0.07
N LEU A 139 -0.53 -2.30 1.15
CA LEU A 139 0.01 -3.09 2.27
C LEU A 139 -0.89 -4.28 2.62
N GLY A 140 -2.20 -4.15 2.45
CA GLY A 140 -3.19 -5.17 2.82
C GLY A 140 -3.40 -5.28 4.32
N MET A 141 -2.92 -4.33 5.12
CA MET A 141 -3.04 -4.35 6.58
C MET A 141 -3.23 -2.96 7.17
N SER A 142 -4.01 -2.87 8.24
CA SER A 142 -4.18 -1.66 9.04
C SER A 142 -2.96 -1.40 9.93
N HIS A 143 -2.84 -0.16 10.45
CA HIS A 143 -1.81 0.19 11.43
C HIS A 143 -1.88 -0.69 12.69
N THR A 144 -3.09 -1.00 13.16
CA THR A 144 -3.27 -1.91 14.32
C THR A 144 -2.75 -3.29 14.01
N MET A 145 -3.07 -3.83 12.83
CA MET A 145 -2.53 -5.12 12.37
C MET A 145 -1.00 -5.10 12.31
N PHE A 146 -0.41 -4.08 11.68
CA PHE A 146 1.04 -3.91 11.58
C PHE A 146 1.72 -3.98 12.95
N LYS A 147 1.15 -3.33 13.97
CA LYS A 147 1.70 -3.34 15.34
C LYS A 147 1.64 -4.72 16.01
N HIS A 148 0.74 -5.59 15.58
CA HIS A 148 0.55 -6.91 16.18
C HIS A 148 1.23 -8.05 15.41
N ILE A 149 1.58 -7.87 14.12
CA ILE A 149 2.20 -8.94 13.32
C ILE A 149 3.56 -8.58 12.72
N VAL A 150 3.93 -7.30 12.64
CA VAL A 150 5.21 -6.86 12.05
C VAL A 150 6.08 -6.14 13.05
N ALA A 151 5.54 -5.18 13.81
CA ALA A 151 6.29 -4.30 14.71
C ALA A 151 5.92 -4.54 16.18
N LEU A 152 6.34 -5.70 16.69
CA LEU A 152 6.04 -6.13 18.05
C LEU A 152 6.88 -5.35 19.07
N ASN A 153 6.23 -4.77 20.05
CA ASN A 153 6.89 -3.92 21.02
C ASN A 153 6.15 -3.90 22.37
N THR A 154 6.81 -3.37 23.39
CA THR A 154 6.26 -3.30 24.76
C THR A 154 5.29 -2.13 24.97
N TYR A 155 5.15 -1.22 24.02
CA TYR A 155 4.30 -0.01 24.12
C TYR A 155 2.94 -0.18 23.46
N THR A 156 2.82 -1.12 22.54
CA THR A 156 1.53 -1.45 21.92
C THR A 156 0.64 -2.13 22.95
N GLU A 157 -0.61 -1.68 23.04
CA GLU A 157 -1.60 -2.34 23.88
C GLU A 157 -1.73 -3.81 23.46
N PRO A 158 -1.50 -4.76 24.38
CA PRO A 158 -1.62 -6.18 24.05
C PRO A 158 -3.02 -6.52 23.53
N PHE A 159 -3.09 -7.40 22.56
CA PHE A 159 -4.37 -7.82 21.96
C PHE A 159 -5.43 -8.19 23.02
N LEU A 160 -5.03 -8.93 24.05
CA LEU A 160 -5.94 -9.39 25.11
C LEU A 160 -6.36 -8.29 26.10
N SER A 161 -5.73 -7.13 26.06
CA SER A 161 -6.10 -5.95 26.86
C SER A 161 -6.93 -4.95 26.06
N MET A 162 -7.06 -5.15 24.74
CA MET A 162 -7.82 -4.26 23.86
C MET A 162 -9.31 -4.32 24.18
N ARG A 163 -10.03 -3.26 23.87
CA ARG A 163 -11.48 -3.26 23.94
C ARG A 163 -12.06 -4.31 23.00
N ALA A 164 -13.14 -4.97 23.42
CA ALA A 164 -13.77 -6.06 22.67
C ALA A 164 -14.12 -5.70 21.20
N ALA A 165 -14.45 -4.44 20.92
CA ALA A 165 -14.72 -3.99 19.56
C ALA A 165 -13.45 -3.95 18.71
N ASP A 166 -12.36 -3.43 19.26
CA ASP A 166 -11.07 -3.24 18.56
C ASP A 166 -10.37 -4.59 18.33
N SER A 167 -10.39 -5.49 19.33
CA SER A 167 -9.86 -6.85 19.21
C SER A 167 -10.66 -7.67 18.20
N ARG A 168 -11.99 -7.53 18.20
CA ARG A 168 -12.84 -8.19 17.21
C ARG A 168 -12.55 -7.71 15.79
N GLU A 169 -12.41 -6.40 15.58
CA GLU A 169 -12.05 -5.84 14.26
C GLU A 169 -10.73 -6.39 13.76
N LEU A 170 -9.72 -6.46 14.63
CA LEU A 170 -8.41 -7.03 14.28
C LEU A 170 -8.53 -8.50 13.87
N ILE A 171 -9.26 -9.31 14.62
CA ILE A 171 -9.47 -10.72 14.26
C ILE A 171 -10.28 -10.85 12.97
N GLU A 172 -11.30 -10.03 12.76
CA GLU A 172 -12.07 -10.03 11.51
C GLU A 172 -11.18 -9.68 10.29
N GLN A 173 -10.24 -8.77 10.45
CA GLN A 173 -9.22 -8.48 9.43
C GLN A 173 -8.30 -9.68 9.21
N LEU A 174 -7.79 -10.30 10.29
CA LEU A 174 -6.92 -11.49 10.22
C LEU A 174 -7.59 -12.66 9.50
N LEU A 175 -8.86 -12.90 9.81
CA LEU A 175 -9.62 -14.00 9.21
C LEU A 175 -10.14 -13.69 7.80
N GLY A 176 -9.76 -12.53 7.23
CA GLY A 176 -10.16 -12.12 5.88
C GLY A 176 -11.65 -11.76 5.76
N ILE A 177 -12.35 -11.56 6.89
CA ILE A 177 -13.78 -11.24 6.90
C ILE A 177 -14.03 -9.86 6.30
N THR A 178 -13.09 -8.93 6.43
CA THR A 178 -13.16 -7.60 5.82
C THR A 178 -13.27 -7.66 4.30
N GLN A 179 -12.69 -8.69 3.66
CA GLN A 179 -12.84 -8.91 2.22
C GLN A 179 -14.30 -9.19 1.82
N LEU A 180 -15.10 -9.74 2.72
CA LEU A 180 -16.55 -9.90 2.49
C LEU A 180 -17.25 -8.54 2.41
N SER A 181 -16.82 -7.59 3.25
CA SER A 181 -17.34 -6.22 3.24
C SER A 181 -16.99 -5.49 1.94
N ASP A 182 -15.76 -5.64 1.46
CA ASP A 182 -15.31 -5.06 0.19
C ASP A 182 -16.09 -5.63 -1.01
N LYS A 183 -16.28 -6.96 -1.01
CA LYS A 183 -17.13 -7.63 -2.01
C LYS A 183 -18.59 -7.22 -1.90
N ALA A 184 -19.10 -7.00 -0.68
CA ALA A 184 -20.45 -6.52 -0.47
C ALA A 184 -20.64 -5.10 -1.02
N GLU A 185 -19.68 -4.19 -0.83
CA GLU A 185 -19.75 -2.85 -1.44
C GLU A 185 -19.73 -2.91 -2.98
N THR A 186 -18.88 -3.75 -3.55
CA THR A 186 -18.88 -3.99 -5.01
C THR A 186 -20.24 -4.52 -5.48
N LEU A 187 -20.77 -5.50 -4.78
CA LEU A 187 -22.07 -6.08 -5.10
C LEU A 187 -23.23 -5.08 -4.97
N LYS A 188 -23.16 -4.18 -3.99
CA LYS A 188 -24.12 -3.09 -3.80
C LYS A 188 -24.17 -2.13 -4.99
N VAL A 189 -23.01 -1.86 -5.61
CA VAL A 189 -22.95 -1.08 -6.84
C VAL A 189 -23.65 -1.83 -7.99
N LEU A 190 -23.35 -3.12 -8.15
CA LEU A 190 -23.99 -3.97 -9.16
C LEU A 190 -25.51 -4.07 -8.98
N ILE A 191 -25.98 -4.21 -7.72
CA ILE A 191 -27.42 -4.21 -7.40
C ILE A 191 -28.07 -2.88 -7.82
N LYS A 192 -27.40 -1.76 -7.56
CA LYS A 192 -27.90 -0.43 -7.96
C LYS A 192 -28.01 -0.33 -9.49
N GLU A 193 -27.02 -0.82 -10.19
CA GLU A 193 -26.99 -0.85 -11.65
C GLU A 193 -28.12 -1.75 -12.21
N THR A 194 -28.23 -2.99 -11.71
CA THR A 194 -29.29 -3.92 -12.10
C THR A 194 -30.69 -3.34 -11.85
N LYS A 195 -30.89 -2.68 -10.70
CA LYS A 195 -32.15 -1.96 -10.41
C LYS A 195 -32.42 -0.82 -11.40
N GLY A 196 -31.36 -0.14 -11.84
CA GLY A 196 -31.46 0.86 -12.90
C GLY A 196 -31.95 0.25 -14.21
N ASN A 197 -31.32 -0.86 -14.62
CA ASN A 197 -31.65 -1.57 -15.83
C ASN A 197 -33.08 -2.15 -15.82
N ILE A 198 -33.54 -2.71 -14.67
CA ILE A 198 -34.93 -3.17 -14.52
C ILE A 198 -35.91 -2.02 -14.78
N LYS A 199 -35.69 -0.87 -14.16
CA LYS A 199 -36.56 0.28 -14.37
C LYS A 199 -36.56 0.76 -15.83
N GLU A 200 -35.40 0.73 -16.47
CA GLU A 200 -35.30 1.09 -17.89
C GLU A 200 -36.13 0.13 -18.75
N GLU A 201 -36.05 -1.16 -18.48
CA GLU A 201 -36.86 -2.16 -19.19
C GLU A 201 -38.37 -2.05 -18.86
N GLU A 202 -38.72 -1.82 -17.57
CA GLU A 202 -40.11 -1.57 -17.18
C GLU A 202 -40.71 -0.35 -17.88
N TYR A 203 -39.93 0.76 -17.99
CA TYR A 203 -40.36 1.93 -18.74
C TYR A 203 -40.53 1.64 -20.23
N LYS A 204 -39.66 0.79 -20.81
CA LYS A 204 -39.79 0.36 -22.21
C LYS A 204 -41.08 -0.44 -22.42
N ILE A 205 -41.39 -1.35 -21.51
CA ILE A 205 -42.63 -2.16 -21.56
C ILE A 205 -43.85 -1.27 -21.44
N GLN A 206 -43.87 -0.38 -20.45
CA GLN A 206 -44.97 0.56 -20.25
C GLN A 206 -45.23 1.43 -21.49
N ALA A 207 -44.14 1.92 -22.10
CA ALA A 207 -44.24 2.70 -23.32
C ALA A 207 -44.82 1.90 -24.50
N VAL A 208 -44.59 0.58 -24.55
CA VAL A 208 -45.17 -0.30 -25.56
C VAL A 208 -46.67 -0.54 -25.29
N GLU A 209 -47.05 -0.76 -24.03
CA GLU A 209 -48.45 -0.93 -23.62
C GLU A 209 -49.27 0.32 -23.93
N ASP A 210 -48.75 1.50 -23.56
CA ASP A 210 -49.38 2.79 -23.86
C ASP A 210 -49.52 3.02 -25.38
N SER A 211 -48.50 2.56 -26.14
CA SER A 211 -48.54 2.59 -27.60
C SER A 211 -49.61 1.67 -28.18
N ASN A 212 -49.75 0.46 -27.61
CA ASN A 212 -50.80 -0.49 -28.06
C ASN A 212 -52.20 0.05 -27.80
N GLU A 213 -52.42 0.67 -26.61
CA GLU A 213 -53.70 1.33 -26.32
C GLU A 213 -54.03 2.45 -27.31
N THR A 214 -52.99 3.21 -27.68
CA THR A 214 -53.11 4.30 -28.65
C THR A 214 -53.37 3.77 -30.06
N ILE A 215 -52.72 2.62 -30.44
CA ILE A 215 -52.95 1.96 -31.77
C ILE A 215 -54.36 1.44 -31.89
N LEU A 216 -54.92 0.87 -30.83
CA LEU A 216 -56.29 0.38 -30.81
C LEU A 216 -57.34 1.50 -31.01
N LYS A 217 -56.98 2.71 -30.60
CA LYS A 217 -57.87 3.88 -30.75
C LYS A 217 -57.93 4.47 -32.15
N THR A 218 -56.91 4.24 -32.95
CA THR A 218 -56.87 4.92 -34.28
C THR A 218 -56.16 4.10 -35.37
N ILE A 219 -56.90 3.23 -36.04
CA ILE A 219 -56.41 2.50 -37.22
C ILE A 219 -55.98 3.47 -38.33
N SER A 220 -56.63 4.65 -38.42
CA SER A 220 -56.27 5.70 -39.37
C SER A 220 -54.89 6.33 -39.16
N ASP A 221 -54.27 6.22 -37.91
CA ASP A 221 -52.93 6.76 -37.61
C ASP A 221 -51.78 5.77 -37.97
N LEU A 222 -52.11 4.55 -38.39
CA LEU A 222 -51.11 3.51 -38.66
C LEU A 222 -50.16 3.86 -39.80
N GLU A 223 -50.66 4.44 -40.91
CA GLU A 223 -49.82 4.86 -42.02
C GLU A 223 -48.85 6.00 -41.61
N ARG A 224 -49.34 6.87 -40.75
CA ARG A 224 -48.48 7.94 -40.18
C ARG A 224 -47.46 7.36 -39.23
N ARG A 225 -47.83 6.35 -38.43
CA ARG A 225 -46.91 5.64 -37.53
C ARG A 225 -45.94 4.77 -38.30
N ARG A 226 -46.33 4.17 -39.41
CA ARG A 226 -45.44 3.48 -40.33
C ARG A 226 -44.32 4.39 -40.82
N ARG A 227 -44.65 5.62 -41.23
CA ARG A 227 -43.64 6.61 -41.61
C ARG A 227 -42.76 6.99 -40.39
N LEU A 228 -43.36 7.18 -39.22
CA LEU A 228 -42.62 7.48 -38.01
C LEU A 228 -41.71 6.30 -37.63
N TRP A 229 -42.16 5.07 -37.79
CA TRP A 229 -41.35 3.89 -37.54
C TRP A 229 -40.21 3.77 -38.57
N SER A 230 -40.50 3.99 -39.86
CA SER A 230 -39.48 3.96 -40.93
C SER A 230 -38.38 4.97 -40.65
N THR A 231 -38.75 6.20 -40.28
CA THR A 231 -37.79 7.25 -39.90
C THR A 231 -36.96 6.85 -38.68
N LYS A 232 -37.62 6.22 -37.67
CA LYS A 232 -36.91 5.78 -36.45
C LYS A 232 -35.97 4.61 -36.76
N LYS A 233 -36.36 3.69 -37.63
CA LYS A 233 -35.49 2.58 -38.10
C LYS A 233 -34.25 3.13 -38.80
N GLU A 234 -34.42 4.15 -39.62
CA GLU A 234 -33.35 4.82 -40.34
C GLU A 234 -32.41 5.56 -39.36
N ASP A 235 -32.98 6.22 -38.34
CA ASP A 235 -32.27 6.88 -37.27
C ASP A 235 -31.51 5.87 -36.37
N ASP A 236 -32.18 4.78 -35.98
CA ASP A 236 -31.60 3.70 -35.16
C ASP A 236 -30.44 3.01 -35.93
N LEU A 237 -30.62 2.74 -37.24
CA LEU A 237 -29.58 2.21 -38.11
C LEU A 237 -28.40 3.17 -38.24
N SER A 238 -28.71 4.46 -38.39
CA SER A 238 -27.68 5.52 -38.41
C SER A 238 -26.94 5.60 -37.08
N THR A 239 -27.67 5.49 -35.97
CA THR A 239 -27.09 5.54 -34.61
C THR A 239 -26.25 4.29 -34.31
N LEU A 240 -26.73 3.10 -34.73
CA LEU A 240 -25.96 1.86 -34.65
C LEU A 240 -24.72 1.92 -35.53
N ALA A 241 -24.89 2.43 -36.78
CA ALA A 241 -23.75 2.63 -37.68
C ALA A 241 -22.73 3.62 -37.10
N VAL A 242 -23.20 4.71 -36.51
CA VAL A 242 -22.32 5.68 -35.82
C VAL A 242 -21.63 5.01 -34.63
N SER A 243 -22.39 4.25 -33.82
CA SER A 243 -21.81 3.55 -32.65
C SER A 243 -20.82 2.47 -33.08
N ILE A 244 -21.10 1.77 -34.17
CA ILE A 244 -20.17 0.80 -34.78
C ILE A 244 -18.94 1.54 -35.31
N VAL A 245 -19.15 2.63 -36.07
CA VAL A 245 -18.05 3.47 -36.59
C VAL A 245 -17.21 4.07 -35.46
N GLU A 246 -17.84 4.43 -34.35
CA GLU A 246 -17.09 4.89 -33.16
C GLU A 246 -16.27 3.76 -32.53
N LEU A 247 -16.83 2.58 -32.41
CA LEU A 247 -16.10 1.41 -31.93
C LEU A 247 -15.05 0.93 -32.96
N GLU A 248 -15.36 0.96 -34.25
CA GLU A 248 -14.41 0.61 -35.34
C GLU A 248 -13.21 1.58 -35.42
N ARG A 249 -13.33 2.78 -34.81
CA ARG A 249 -12.16 3.67 -34.66
C ARG A 249 -11.06 3.05 -33.81
N ILE A 250 -11.43 2.12 -32.97
CA ILE A 250 -10.49 1.40 -32.16
C ILE A 250 -10.19 0.07 -32.86
N ASP A 251 -9.06 0.04 -33.50
CA ASP A 251 -8.50 -1.17 -34.08
C ASP A 251 -8.03 -2.08 -32.95
N VAL A 252 -8.90 -3.03 -32.57
CA VAL A 252 -8.61 -3.95 -31.46
C VAL A 252 -7.36 -4.76 -31.71
N SER A 253 -7.06 -5.09 -32.98
CA SER A 253 -5.82 -5.78 -33.31
C SER A 253 -4.62 -4.90 -32.99
N LYS A 254 -4.71 -3.62 -33.35
CA LYS A 254 -3.68 -2.63 -32.97
C LYS A 254 -3.66 -2.35 -31.48
N GLU A 255 -4.82 -2.40 -30.84
CA GLU A 255 -4.91 -2.25 -29.37
C GLU A 255 -4.24 -3.42 -28.65
N LEU A 256 -4.46 -4.66 -29.14
CA LEU A 256 -3.77 -5.85 -28.62
C LEU A 256 -2.26 -5.78 -28.88
N GLU A 257 -1.87 -5.36 -30.09
CA GLU A 257 -0.47 -5.08 -30.39
C GLU A 257 0.08 -3.94 -29.52
N ALA A 258 -0.76 -2.91 -29.30
CA ALA A 258 -0.39 -1.82 -28.40
C ALA A 258 -0.22 -2.29 -26.96
N HIS A 259 -1.04 -3.25 -26.48
CA HIS A 259 -0.86 -3.88 -25.19
C HIS A 259 0.44 -4.69 -25.10
N ASP A 260 0.81 -5.39 -26.17
CA ASP A 260 2.09 -6.08 -26.22
C ASP A 260 3.25 -5.07 -26.22
N LEU A 261 3.15 -4.07 -27.09
CA LEU A 261 4.10 -2.95 -27.12
C LEU A 261 4.11 -2.15 -25.81
N PHE A 262 2.94 -2.04 -25.13
CA PHE A 262 2.88 -1.37 -23.83
C PHE A 262 3.54 -2.19 -22.73
N SER A 263 3.45 -3.52 -22.81
CA SER A 263 4.21 -4.41 -21.94
C SER A 263 5.72 -4.23 -22.14
N GLU A 264 6.15 -4.23 -23.41
CA GLU A 264 7.56 -3.96 -23.77
C GLU A 264 7.97 -2.53 -23.37
N PHE A 265 7.09 -1.56 -23.62
CA PHE A 265 7.29 -0.18 -23.19
C PHE A 265 7.44 -0.08 -21.67
N ASN A 266 6.59 -0.78 -20.90
CA ASN A 266 6.67 -0.75 -19.44
C ASN A 266 7.95 -1.43 -18.93
N GLN A 267 8.39 -2.51 -19.57
CA GLN A 267 9.69 -3.12 -19.28
C GLN A 267 10.83 -2.12 -19.54
N LYS A 268 10.81 -1.52 -20.73
CA LYS A 268 11.78 -0.49 -21.10
C LYS A 268 11.68 0.74 -20.20
N ARG A 269 10.42 1.17 -19.87
CA ARG A 269 10.15 2.28 -18.97
C ARG A 269 10.66 2.00 -17.55
N THR A 270 10.50 0.77 -17.08
CA THR A 270 11.03 0.38 -15.76
C THR A 270 12.54 0.51 -15.74
N GLN A 271 13.20 0.01 -16.80
CA GLN A 271 14.64 0.15 -16.95
C GLN A 271 15.05 1.62 -17.04
N ILE A 272 14.37 2.42 -17.89
CA ILE A 272 14.61 3.86 -18.02
C ILE A 272 14.29 4.58 -16.69
N SER A 273 13.20 4.17 -15.99
CA SER A 273 12.80 4.77 -14.71
C SER A 273 13.84 4.51 -13.63
N THR A 274 14.39 3.29 -13.59
CA THR A 274 15.47 2.97 -12.66
C THR A 274 16.68 3.84 -12.93
N LEU A 275 17.05 3.96 -14.22
CA LEU A 275 18.17 4.82 -14.63
C LEU A 275 17.89 6.29 -14.34
N ASN A 276 16.67 6.75 -14.68
CA ASN A 276 16.26 8.13 -14.40
C ASN A 276 16.17 8.44 -12.91
N GLU A 277 15.86 7.44 -12.06
CA GLU A 277 15.90 7.66 -10.61
C GLU A 277 17.33 7.80 -10.10
N GLU A 278 18.25 7.01 -10.63
CA GLU A 278 19.66 7.20 -10.30
C GLU A 278 20.14 8.57 -10.80
N ILE A 279 19.76 8.93 -12.03
CA ILE A 279 20.00 10.28 -12.57
C ILE A 279 19.38 11.36 -11.68
N ARG A 280 18.14 11.15 -11.22
CA ARG A 280 17.44 12.10 -10.33
C ARG A 280 18.09 12.19 -8.96
N LYS A 281 18.51 11.04 -8.40
CA LYS A 281 19.28 11.04 -7.13
C LYS A 281 20.52 11.88 -7.26
N ILE A 282 21.23 11.69 -8.38
CA ILE A 282 22.40 12.51 -8.70
C ILE A 282 21.98 13.96 -8.92
N GLY A 283 20.85 14.20 -9.63
CA GLY A 283 20.30 15.54 -9.83
C GLY A 283 19.99 16.24 -8.50
N ILE A 284 19.32 15.56 -7.57
CA ILE A 284 19.04 16.07 -6.21
C ILE A 284 20.36 16.30 -5.44
N SER A 285 21.33 15.39 -5.62
CA SER A 285 22.66 15.57 -5.08
C SER A 285 23.29 16.84 -5.67
N ASN A 286 23.22 16.99 -6.99
CA ASN A 286 23.74 18.15 -7.70
C ASN A 286 23.02 19.43 -7.31
N ASP A 287 21.68 19.41 -7.19
CA ASP A 287 20.91 20.59 -6.74
C ASP A 287 21.32 21.03 -5.33
N ARG A 288 21.52 20.04 -4.43
CA ARG A 288 22.02 20.33 -3.08
C ARG A 288 23.44 20.89 -3.11
N GLU A 289 24.30 20.25 -3.88
CA GLU A 289 25.67 20.71 -4.00
C GLU A 289 25.72 22.06 -4.74
N ASN A 290 24.86 22.30 -5.74
CA ASN A 290 24.71 23.60 -6.39
C ASN A 290 24.17 24.69 -5.44
N VAL A 291 23.20 24.34 -4.57
CA VAL A 291 22.73 25.26 -3.53
C VAL A 291 23.87 25.54 -2.54
N ARG A 292 24.61 24.48 -2.13
CA ARG A 292 25.79 24.66 -1.27
C ARG A 292 26.87 25.48 -1.97
N LEU A 293 27.08 25.23 -3.27
CA LEU A 293 28.01 25.98 -4.08
C LEU A 293 27.59 27.44 -4.17
N SER A 294 26.33 27.69 -4.57
CA SER A 294 25.76 29.04 -4.68
C SER A 294 25.81 29.78 -3.35
N GLN A 295 25.49 29.07 -2.27
CA GLN A 295 25.57 29.64 -0.92
C GLN A 295 27.02 29.95 -0.54
N ALA A 296 27.93 29.01 -0.81
CA ALA A 296 29.34 29.19 -0.51
C ALA A 296 29.97 30.30 -1.38
N GLU A 297 29.58 30.40 -2.65
CA GLU A 297 29.97 31.47 -3.56
C GLU A 297 29.40 32.82 -3.14
N ALA A 298 28.10 32.88 -2.80
CA ALA A 298 27.44 34.08 -2.28
C ALA A 298 28.04 34.54 -0.94
N ASP A 299 28.31 33.57 -0.08
CA ASP A 299 28.99 33.79 1.19
C ASP A 299 30.41 34.32 0.94
N LEU A 300 31.13 33.66 0.01
CA LEU A 300 32.51 34.05 -0.40
C LEU A 300 32.52 35.47 -1.00
N ASP A 301 31.57 35.79 -1.89
CA ASP A 301 31.42 37.11 -2.47
C ASP A 301 31.13 38.16 -1.41
N THR A 302 30.24 37.81 -0.45
CA THR A 302 29.92 38.68 0.70
C THR A 302 31.15 38.93 1.56
N VAL A 303 31.95 37.86 1.81
CA VAL A 303 33.17 37.95 2.59
C VAL A 303 34.26 38.71 1.84
N LYS A 304 34.38 38.53 0.52
CA LYS A 304 35.27 39.33 -0.35
C LYS A 304 34.90 40.81 -0.36
N GLN A 305 33.65 41.17 -0.07
CA GLN A 305 33.18 42.55 0.11
C GLN A 305 33.40 43.05 1.56
N HIS A 306 34.22 42.38 2.37
CA HIS A 306 34.48 42.69 3.77
C HIS A 306 33.25 42.63 4.70
N LYS A 307 32.26 41.79 4.37
CA LYS A 307 31.05 41.58 5.17
C LYS A 307 30.91 40.13 5.60
N CYS A 308 30.43 39.93 6.83
CA CYS A 308 30.12 38.60 7.31
C CYS A 308 28.84 38.06 6.62
N TYR A 309 28.92 36.90 6.01
CA TYR A 309 27.79 36.25 5.30
C TYR A 309 26.62 35.88 6.24
N ALA A 310 26.87 35.72 7.57
CA ALA A 310 25.84 35.33 8.53
C ALA A 310 25.12 36.49 9.20
N CYS A 311 25.78 37.63 9.41
CA CYS A 311 25.19 38.75 10.15
C CYS A 311 25.38 40.13 9.50
N GLY A 312 26.07 40.23 8.38
CA GLY A 312 26.29 41.45 7.61
C GLY A 312 27.27 42.46 8.21
N GLN A 313 27.91 42.14 9.35
CA GLN A 313 28.89 43.03 9.97
C GLN A 313 30.24 42.99 9.25
N GLY A 314 30.99 44.08 9.32
CA GLY A 314 32.32 44.16 8.68
C GLY A 314 33.33 43.17 9.26
N LEU A 315 34.05 42.46 8.42
CA LEU A 315 35.09 41.51 8.79
C LEU A 315 36.46 42.18 8.75
N HIS A 316 37.35 41.77 9.66
CA HIS A 316 38.76 42.21 9.66
C HIS A 316 39.65 41.20 8.90
N ASP A 317 40.70 41.69 8.27
CA ASP A 317 41.50 40.99 7.26
C ASP A 317 41.99 39.56 7.64
N THR A 318 42.42 39.34 8.90
CA THR A 318 42.93 38.04 9.34
C THR A 318 41.85 36.95 9.44
N ASN A 319 40.65 37.31 9.82
CA ASN A 319 39.52 36.33 9.86
C ASN A 319 38.89 36.15 8.49
N GLN A 320 39.06 37.12 7.60
CA GLN A 320 38.51 37.06 6.23
C GLN A 320 39.21 36.00 5.39
N GLU A 321 40.57 35.98 5.41
CA GLU A 321 41.37 35.00 4.65
C GLU A 321 41.07 33.55 5.08
N GLU A 322 40.89 33.30 6.39
CA GLU A 322 40.55 31.97 6.91
C GLU A 322 39.14 31.53 6.45
N ILE A 323 38.18 32.47 6.49
CA ILE A 323 36.82 32.20 6.01
C ILE A 323 36.82 32.03 4.48
N ILE A 324 37.58 32.84 3.73
CA ILE A 324 37.72 32.69 2.28
C ILE A 324 38.27 31.30 1.96
N SER A 325 39.41 30.92 2.59
CA SER A 325 40.02 29.60 2.38
C SER A 325 39.06 28.47 2.71
N THR A 326 38.31 28.61 3.80
CA THR A 326 37.29 27.60 4.19
C THR A 326 36.20 27.50 3.15
N LYS A 327 35.71 28.64 2.64
CA LYS A 327 34.65 28.64 1.61
C LYS A 327 35.18 28.18 0.25
N GLU A 328 36.41 28.51 -0.12
CA GLU A 328 37.08 28.01 -1.34
C GLU A 328 37.31 26.49 -1.26
N ASN A 329 37.66 25.95 -0.09
CA ASN A 329 37.77 24.51 0.11
C ASN A 329 36.39 23.84 -0.05
N ILE A 330 35.35 24.43 0.56
CA ILE A 330 33.98 23.92 0.39
C ILE A 330 33.57 23.95 -1.09
N ILE A 331 33.88 25.04 -1.81
CA ILE A 331 33.60 25.17 -3.24
C ILE A 331 34.32 24.07 -4.02
N SER A 332 35.62 23.86 -3.70
CA SER A 332 36.43 22.82 -4.36
C SER A 332 35.89 21.41 -4.06
N GLU A 333 35.56 21.13 -2.82
CA GLU A 333 34.96 19.84 -2.39
C GLU A 333 33.64 19.60 -3.11
N VAL A 334 32.76 20.59 -3.11
CA VAL A 334 31.46 20.51 -3.77
C VAL A 334 31.63 20.37 -5.30
N THR A 335 32.62 21.06 -5.87
CA THR A 335 32.91 20.95 -7.31
C THR A 335 33.40 19.54 -7.67
N ASN A 336 34.27 18.95 -6.85
CA ASN A 336 34.70 17.56 -7.04
C ASN A 336 33.52 16.57 -6.96
N HIS A 337 32.66 16.73 -5.97
CA HIS A 337 31.44 15.93 -5.86
C HIS A 337 30.50 16.10 -7.07
N LEU A 338 30.41 17.32 -7.60
CA LEU A 338 29.66 17.59 -8.82
C LEU A 338 30.31 16.93 -10.06
N GLU A 339 31.66 16.85 -10.13
CA GLU A 339 32.39 16.15 -11.18
C GLU A 339 32.19 14.64 -11.10
N GLU A 340 32.29 14.04 -9.89
CA GLU A 340 32.01 12.62 -9.67
C GLU A 340 30.54 12.30 -10.04
N ASN A 341 29.61 13.11 -9.55
CA ASN A 341 28.21 13.01 -9.91
C ASN A 341 27.99 13.14 -11.42
N THR A 342 28.77 14.02 -12.09
CA THR A 342 28.70 14.19 -13.54
C THR A 342 29.19 12.95 -14.28
N THR A 343 30.21 12.28 -13.76
CA THR A 343 30.71 11.01 -14.32
C THR A 343 29.63 9.93 -14.23
N HIS A 344 29.06 9.72 -13.04
CA HIS A 344 27.97 8.79 -12.85
C HIS A 344 26.72 9.16 -13.67
N LEU A 345 26.45 10.47 -13.78
CA LEU A 345 25.37 10.97 -14.64
C LEU A 345 25.60 10.59 -16.10
N ASN A 346 26.83 10.71 -16.56
CA ASN A 346 27.22 10.33 -17.94
C ASN A 346 27.09 8.82 -18.16
N ASP A 347 27.50 7.99 -17.19
CA ASP A 347 27.35 6.54 -17.28
C ASP A 347 25.86 6.15 -17.37
N TYR A 348 25.04 6.68 -16.48
CA TYR A 348 23.60 6.41 -16.51
C TYR A 348 22.91 7.04 -17.72
N THR A 349 23.34 8.23 -18.14
CA THR A 349 22.80 8.83 -19.38
C THR A 349 23.24 8.05 -20.61
N THR A 350 24.46 7.49 -20.64
CA THR A 350 24.92 6.63 -21.72
C THR A 350 24.08 5.35 -21.77
N ALA A 351 23.89 4.69 -20.63
CA ALA A 351 23.00 3.54 -20.54
C ALA A 351 21.56 3.89 -20.95
N LEU A 352 21.10 5.10 -20.60
CA LEU A 352 19.80 5.61 -21.00
C LEU A 352 19.72 5.83 -22.52
N VAL A 353 20.82 6.32 -23.13
CA VAL A 353 20.94 6.53 -24.59
C VAL A 353 21.01 5.20 -25.33
N GLU A 354 21.71 4.18 -24.78
CA GLU A 354 21.76 2.84 -25.35
C GLU A 354 20.38 2.16 -25.31
N LEU A 355 19.60 2.38 -24.26
CA LEU A 355 18.20 1.97 -24.21
C LEU A 355 17.37 2.74 -25.25
N GLY A 356 17.89 3.89 -25.72
CA GLY A 356 17.21 4.77 -26.65
C GLY A 356 16.03 5.47 -26.00
N GLU A 357 15.52 6.49 -26.65
CA GLU A 357 14.36 7.22 -26.17
C GLU A 357 13.24 6.24 -25.84
N LEU A 358 12.66 6.45 -24.68
CA LEU A 358 11.39 5.84 -24.38
C LEU A 358 10.45 6.42 -25.42
N GLY A 359 10.16 5.67 -26.45
CA GLY A 359 9.18 6.09 -27.43
C GLY A 359 7.92 6.59 -26.72
N VAL A 360 7.04 7.18 -27.44
CA VAL A 360 5.72 7.53 -26.89
C VAL A 360 5.09 6.23 -26.43
N ALA A 361 4.67 6.19 -25.16
CA ALA A 361 3.92 5.04 -24.66
C ALA A 361 2.80 4.74 -25.66
N PRO A 362 2.67 3.51 -26.09
CA PRO A 362 1.51 3.16 -26.86
C PRO A 362 0.29 3.65 -26.11
N VAL A 363 -0.50 4.45 -26.77
CA VAL A 363 -1.75 4.93 -26.18
C VAL A 363 -2.66 3.72 -26.14
N LEU A 364 -2.84 3.19 -24.95
CA LEU A 364 -3.82 2.15 -24.70
C LEU A 364 -5.16 2.83 -24.53
N PHE A 365 -6.10 2.38 -25.25
CA PHE A 365 -7.48 2.79 -25.04
C PHE A 365 -8.07 2.03 -23.85
N TYR A 366 -7.66 0.77 -23.67
CA TYR A 366 -8.08 -0.10 -22.57
C TYR A 366 -6.95 -0.35 -21.58
N ASN A 367 -7.35 -0.58 -20.31
CA ASN A 367 -6.37 -0.87 -19.26
C ASN A 367 -5.87 -2.33 -19.33
N THR A 368 -6.67 -3.24 -19.86
CA THR A 368 -6.37 -4.68 -19.94
C THR A 368 -6.70 -5.26 -21.31
N LYS A 369 -5.97 -6.33 -21.68
CA LYS A 369 -6.29 -7.10 -22.90
C LYS A 369 -7.71 -7.66 -22.87
N GLU A 370 -8.22 -7.99 -21.69
CA GLU A 370 -9.56 -8.50 -21.50
C GLU A 370 -10.63 -7.46 -21.90
N GLU A 371 -10.38 -6.19 -21.59
CA GLU A 371 -11.24 -5.08 -22.02
C GLU A 371 -11.25 -4.93 -23.54
N ALA A 372 -10.11 -5.11 -24.19
CA ALA A 372 -10.01 -5.09 -25.65
C ALA A 372 -10.78 -6.26 -26.28
N TYR A 373 -10.70 -7.46 -25.71
CA TYR A 373 -11.50 -8.61 -26.15
C TYR A 373 -13.00 -8.38 -25.91
N ASN A 374 -13.36 -7.77 -24.77
CA ASN A 374 -14.75 -7.38 -24.49
C ASN A 374 -15.25 -6.33 -25.48
N HIS A 375 -14.38 -5.40 -25.90
CA HIS A 375 -14.72 -4.45 -26.97
C HIS A 375 -15.01 -5.17 -28.29
N GLN A 376 -14.14 -6.10 -28.69
CA GLN A 376 -14.33 -6.87 -29.92
C GLN A 376 -15.62 -7.66 -29.88
N SER A 377 -15.92 -8.27 -28.73
CA SER A 377 -17.17 -8.98 -28.52
C SER A 377 -18.38 -8.06 -28.69
N LYS A 378 -18.29 -6.85 -28.12
CA LYS A 378 -19.34 -5.83 -28.21
C LYS A 378 -19.50 -5.27 -29.62
N LEU A 379 -18.38 -5.09 -30.34
CA LEU A 379 -18.39 -4.68 -31.74
C LEU A 379 -19.09 -5.73 -32.61
N ASN A 380 -18.71 -7.01 -32.44
CA ASN A 380 -19.35 -8.13 -33.16
C ASN A 380 -20.84 -8.25 -32.83
N GLU A 381 -21.18 -8.02 -31.53
CA GLU A 381 -22.59 -8.01 -31.09
C GLU A 381 -23.38 -6.90 -31.78
N LEU A 382 -22.83 -5.67 -31.83
CA LEU A 382 -23.49 -4.55 -32.52
C LEU A 382 -23.56 -4.73 -34.04
N GLN A 383 -22.54 -5.31 -34.66
CA GLN A 383 -22.58 -5.66 -36.10
C GLN A 383 -23.65 -6.71 -36.37
N THR A 384 -23.74 -7.73 -35.50
CA THR A 384 -24.82 -8.74 -35.61
C THR A 384 -26.19 -8.09 -35.41
N ILE A 385 -26.31 -7.16 -34.47
CA ILE A 385 -27.54 -6.40 -34.22
C ILE A 385 -27.87 -5.51 -35.43
N LEU A 386 -26.85 -4.85 -36.05
CA LEU A 386 -27.06 -4.04 -37.27
C LEU A 386 -27.50 -4.87 -38.46
N GLU A 387 -26.86 -6.04 -38.69
CA GLU A 387 -27.27 -6.98 -39.74
C GLU A 387 -28.70 -7.49 -39.50
N HIS A 388 -29.00 -7.89 -38.26
CA HIS A 388 -30.33 -8.34 -37.87
C HIS A 388 -31.37 -7.23 -38.07
N LYS A 389 -31.01 -5.99 -37.70
CA LYS A 389 -31.88 -4.83 -37.83
C LYS A 389 -32.08 -4.39 -39.30
N ASN A 390 -31.06 -4.57 -40.14
CA ASN A 390 -31.20 -4.36 -41.60
C ASN A 390 -32.14 -5.37 -42.26
N LEU A 391 -32.08 -6.61 -41.78
CA LEU A 391 -32.95 -7.71 -42.27
C LEU A 391 -34.33 -7.70 -41.62
N GLU A 392 -34.52 -6.84 -40.62
CA GLU A 392 -35.79 -6.70 -39.92
C GLU A 392 -36.85 -6.16 -40.89
N GLU A 393 -37.80 -7.00 -41.23
CA GLU A 393 -38.92 -6.60 -42.08
C GLU A 393 -39.77 -5.53 -41.39
N ASP A 394 -40.45 -4.69 -42.20
CA ASP A 394 -41.30 -3.63 -41.69
C ASP A 394 -42.40 -4.19 -40.77
N PRO A 395 -42.26 -4.05 -39.41
CA PRO A 395 -43.22 -4.66 -38.50
C PRO A 395 -44.61 -3.99 -38.59
N TYR A 396 -44.68 -2.88 -39.34
CA TYR A 396 -45.94 -2.16 -39.54
C TYR A 396 -46.68 -2.64 -40.80
N GLN A 397 -45.94 -3.13 -41.82
CA GLN A 397 -46.61 -3.69 -42.99
C GLN A 397 -47.40 -4.94 -42.59
N ASP A 398 -46.73 -5.87 -41.90
CA ASP A 398 -47.39 -7.07 -41.37
C ASP A 398 -48.39 -6.73 -40.28
N GLN A 399 -48.10 -5.71 -39.47
CA GLN A 399 -49.03 -5.25 -38.46
C GLN A 399 -50.20 -4.47 -39.04
N ILE A 400 -50.02 -3.69 -40.15
CA ILE A 400 -51.09 -3.03 -40.85
C ILE A 400 -52.01 -4.10 -41.46
N ASP A 401 -51.41 -5.15 -42.03
CA ASP A 401 -52.16 -6.25 -42.60
C ASP A 401 -52.80 -7.14 -41.53
N THR A 402 -52.09 -7.35 -40.41
CA THR A 402 -52.58 -8.12 -39.26
C THR A 402 -53.47 -7.30 -38.34
N LEU A 403 -53.22 -5.96 -38.20
CA LEU A 403 -54.05 -5.04 -37.41
C LEU A 403 -55.39 -4.74 -38.03
N ASN A 404 -55.56 -4.96 -39.31
CA ASN A 404 -56.89 -5.08 -39.85
C ASN A 404 -57.63 -6.34 -39.34
N THR A 405 -56.88 -7.26 -38.68
CA THR A 405 -57.44 -8.50 -38.12
C THR A 405 -57.28 -8.64 -36.58
N THR A 406 -56.21 -8.21 -35.94
CA THR A 406 -55.94 -8.55 -34.53
C THR A 406 -55.24 -7.51 -33.66
N GLY A 407 -54.63 -6.51 -34.22
CA GLY A 407 -54.30 -5.19 -33.58
C GLY A 407 -53.38 -5.09 -32.37
N VAL A 408 -52.75 -6.14 -31.87
CA VAL A 408 -51.98 -6.03 -30.59
C VAL A 408 -50.54 -6.53 -30.73
N ARG A 409 -49.62 -5.74 -30.18
CA ARG A 409 -48.23 -6.20 -30.02
C ARG A 409 -48.10 -7.12 -28.80
N GLU A 410 -47.36 -8.21 -28.93
CA GLU A 410 -46.94 -9.00 -27.76
C GLU A 410 -45.93 -8.21 -26.93
N VAL A 411 -46.18 -8.14 -25.64
CA VAL A 411 -45.27 -7.59 -24.63
C VAL A 411 -44.58 -8.75 -23.95
N THR A 412 -43.26 -8.81 -24.01
CA THR A 412 -42.48 -9.82 -23.31
C THR A 412 -41.82 -9.21 -22.09
N TRP A 413 -41.98 -9.87 -20.95
CA TRP A 413 -41.38 -9.50 -19.66
C TRP A 413 -40.10 -10.30 -19.38
N ASP A 414 -39.57 -11.03 -20.37
CA ASP A 414 -38.49 -11.99 -20.16
C ASP A 414 -37.20 -11.32 -19.62
N GLU A 415 -36.86 -10.16 -20.16
CA GLU A 415 -35.66 -9.45 -19.70
C GLU A 415 -35.84 -8.84 -18.31
N VAL A 416 -37.03 -8.30 -18.02
CA VAL A 416 -37.37 -7.82 -16.67
C VAL A 416 -37.31 -8.98 -15.66
N ASN A 417 -37.85 -10.13 -16.03
CA ASN A 417 -37.80 -11.32 -15.19
C ASN A 417 -36.37 -11.80 -14.98
N ARG A 418 -35.56 -11.85 -16.03
CA ARG A 418 -34.14 -12.21 -15.98
C ARG A 418 -33.35 -11.26 -15.08
N LEU A 419 -33.54 -9.95 -15.26
CA LEU A 419 -32.88 -8.93 -14.44
C LEU A 419 -33.38 -8.96 -12.98
N THR A 420 -34.66 -9.26 -12.77
CA THR A 420 -35.23 -9.40 -11.43
C THR A 420 -34.68 -10.63 -10.72
N GLU A 421 -34.58 -11.75 -11.42
CA GLU A 421 -33.92 -12.95 -10.89
C GLU A 421 -32.45 -12.68 -10.56
N LEU A 422 -31.73 -12.01 -11.47
CA LEU A 422 -30.35 -11.60 -11.22
C LEU A 422 -30.24 -10.71 -9.99
N LYS A 423 -31.14 -9.73 -9.86
CA LYS A 423 -31.19 -8.83 -8.69
C LYS A 423 -31.48 -9.61 -7.41
N ASP A 424 -32.38 -10.55 -7.43
CA ASP A 424 -32.71 -11.36 -6.25
C ASP A 424 -31.55 -12.25 -5.84
N HIS A 425 -30.82 -12.82 -6.82
CA HIS A 425 -29.54 -13.51 -6.56
C HIS A 425 -28.49 -12.57 -5.96
N GLN A 426 -28.35 -11.37 -6.50
CA GLN A 426 -27.43 -10.35 -5.99
C GLN A 426 -27.83 -9.91 -4.57
N ASP A 427 -29.12 -9.65 -4.32
CA ASP A 427 -29.64 -9.28 -2.99
C ASP A 427 -29.44 -10.42 -1.98
N PHE A 428 -29.59 -11.67 -2.40
CA PHE A 428 -29.30 -12.84 -1.57
C PHE A 428 -27.81 -12.92 -1.22
N LEU A 429 -26.92 -12.79 -2.20
CA LEU A 429 -25.47 -12.78 -1.99
C LEU A 429 -25.06 -11.62 -1.09
N TYR A 430 -25.64 -10.43 -1.29
CA TYR A 430 -25.38 -9.27 -0.45
C TYR A 430 -25.75 -9.54 1.01
N LYS A 431 -26.90 -10.14 1.26
CA LYS A 431 -27.30 -10.55 2.61
C LYS A 431 -26.33 -11.56 3.22
N LEU A 432 -25.86 -12.53 2.42
CA LEU A 432 -24.88 -13.52 2.88
C LEU A 432 -23.55 -12.87 3.26
N LEU A 433 -23.10 -11.87 2.50
CA LEU A 433 -21.83 -11.17 2.75
C LEU A 433 -21.93 -10.21 3.95
N THR A 434 -23.08 -9.57 4.15
CA THR A 434 -23.26 -8.53 5.19
C THR A 434 -23.80 -9.04 6.51
N ASN A 435 -24.58 -10.14 6.50
CA ASN A 435 -25.14 -10.67 7.72
C ASN A 435 -24.05 -11.30 8.60
N LYS A 436 -23.96 -10.84 9.86
CA LYS A 436 -23.01 -11.34 10.86
C LYS A 436 -23.20 -12.82 11.17
N ASP A 437 -24.41 -13.33 11.05
CA ASP A 437 -24.80 -14.72 11.32
C ASP A 437 -24.85 -15.60 10.06
N SER A 438 -24.38 -15.10 8.91
CA SER A 438 -24.39 -15.87 7.67
C SER A 438 -23.50 -17.12 7.79
N PHE A 439 -23.93 -18.20 7.14
CA PHE A 439 -23.18 -19.45 7.12
C PHE A 439 -21.79 -19.29 6.49
N ILE A 440 -21.64 -18.40 5.50
CA ILE A 440 -20.34 -18.10 4.87
C ILE A 440 -19.39 -17.52 5.91
N ARG A 441 -19.84 -16.51 6.65
CA ARG A 441 -19.03 -15.87 7.69
C ARG A 441 -18.67 -16.86 8.79
N LYS A 442 -19.64 -17.64 9.27
CA LYS A 442 -19.41 -18.71 10.26
C LYS A 442 -18.40 -19.73 9.73
N ARG A 443 -18.53 -20.15 8.49
CA ARG A 443 -17.63 -21.14 7.88
C ARG A 443 -16.20 -20.62 7.74
N ILE A 444 -16.04 -19.35 7.31
CA ILE A 444 -14.73 -18.71 7.26
C ILE A 444 -14.12 -18.61 8.66
N ILE A 445 -14.91 -18.18 9.64
CA ILE A 445 -14.46 -18.12 11.04
C ILE A 445 -14.02 -19.51 11.50
N GLU A 446 -14.86 -20.53 11.38
CA GLU A 446 -14.56 -21.89 11.86
C GLU A 446 -13.28 -22.45 11.24
N GLN A 447 -13.14 -22.33 9.91
CA GLN A 447 -11.95 -22.84 9.20
C GLN A 447 -10.67 -22.13 9.62
N ASN A 448 -10.70 -20.78 9.61
CA ASN A 448 -9.53 -19.98 9.93
C ASN A 448 -9.23 -19.99 11.43
N LEU A 449 -10.26 -20.09 12.26
CA LEU A 449 -10.12 -20.19 13.70
C LEU A 449 -9.41 -21.48 14.10
N SER A 450 -9.78 -22.59 13.46
CA SER A 450 -9.08 -23.87 13.68
C SER A 450 -7.59 -23.77 13.32
N PHE A 451 -7.29 -23.15 12.18
CA PHE A 451 -5.89 -22.92 11.79
C PHE A 451 -5.19 -21.98 12.79
N MET A 452 -5.84 -20.89 13.20
CA MET A 452 -5.30 -19.94 14.16
C MET A 452 -5.00 -20.61 15.51
N ASN A 453 -5.94 -21.39 16.05
CA ASN A 453 -5.76 -22.10 17.31
C ASN A 453 -4.62 -23.14 17.22
N ASN A 454 -4.50 -23.86 16.11
CA ASN A 454 -3.39 -24.79 15.89
C ASN A 454 -2.04 -24.05 15.83
N ARG A 455 -1.99 -22.88 15.18
CA ARG A 455 -0.77 -22.06 15.13
C ARG A 455 -0.42 -21.48 16.50
N LEU A 456 -1.45 -21.04 17.22
CA LEU A 456 -1.29 -20.49 18.58
C LEU A 456 -0.76 -21.57 19.54
N ASP A 457 -1.38 -22.74 19.57
CA ASP A 457 -0.91 -23.87 20.38
C ASP A 457 0.54 -24.24 20.05
N TYR A 458 0.88 -24.32 18.76
CA TYR A 458 2.26 -24.56 18.31
C TYR A 458 3.26 -23.55 18.90
N TYR A 459 2.92 -22.25 18.86
CA TYR A 459 3.85 -21.23 19.36
C TYR A 459 3.86 -21.16 20.89
N ILE A 460 2.71 -21.29 21.55
CA ILE A 460 2.58 -21.28 23.02
C ILE A 460 3.39 -22.44 23.63
N THR A 461 3.21 -23.65 23.08
CA THR A 461 3.97 -24.82 23.52
C THR A 461 5.47 -24.60 23.29
N ARG A 462 5.85 -24.09 22.13
CA ARG A 462 7.26 -23.97 21.75
C ARG A 462 7.99 -22.85 22.50
N ILE A 463 7.29 -21.77 22.87
CA ILE A 463 7.88 -20.71 23.70
C ILE A 463 7.94 -21.11 25.19
N GLY A 464 7.36 -22.24 25.55
CA GLY A 464 7.39 -22.79 26.90
C GLY A 464 6.39 -22.09 27.84
N LEU A 465 5.19 -21.77 27.35
CA LEU A 465 4.09 -21.25 28.16
C LEU A 465 3.16 -22.43 28.54
N PRO A 466 2.93 -22.72 29.83
CA PRO A 466 2.14 -23.88 30.26
C PRO A 466 0.61 -23.63 30.23
N HIS A 467 0.18 -22.64 29.49
CA HIS A 467 -1.22 -22.26 29.38
C HIS A 467 -1.83 -22.78 28.07
N GLU A 468 -3.08 -23.16 28.12
CA GLU A 468 -3.88 -23.40 26.92
C GLU A 468 -4.61 -22.10 26.56
N VAL A 469 -4.45 -21.64 25.35
CA VAL A 469 -5.04 -20.39 24.85
C VAL A 469 -5.81 -20.69 23.59
N GLN A 470 -7.09 -20.41 23.60
CA GLN A 470 -7.97 -20.73 22.48
C GLN A 470 -8.93 -19.58 22.15
N PHE A 471 -9.09 -19.34 20.87
CA PHE A 471 -10.15 -18.48 20.35
C PHE A 471 -11.43 -19.29 20.19
N GLN A 472 -12.52 -18.75 20.70
CA GLN A 472 -13.85 -19.31 20.58
C GLN A 472 -14.56 -18.83 19.31
N SER A 473 -15.66 -19.49 18.94
CA SER A 473 -16.43 -19.16 17.72
C SER A 473 -17.03 -17.75 17.72
N ASP A 474 -17.20 -17.15 18.88
CA ASP A 474 -17.63 -15.76 19.07
C ASP A 474 -16.46 -14.77 19.03
N LEU A 475 -15.23 -15.25 18.75
CA LEU A 475 -13.95 -14.54 18.72
C LEU A 475 -13.45 -14.06 20.09
N THR A 476 -14.02 -14.55 21.18
CA THR A 476 -13.46 -14.39 22.51
C THR A 476 -12.26 -15.32 22.72
N VAL A 477 -11.37 -14.97 23.64
CA VAL A 477 -10.19 -15.77 23.97
C VAL A 477 -10.34 -16.33 25.38
N THR A 478 -10.14 -17.63 25.52
CA THR A 478 -10.02 -18.28 26.81
C THR A 478 -8.58 -18.64 27.08
N ILE A 479 -8.12 -18.38 28.29
CA ILE A 479 -6.80 -18.79 28.80
C ILE A 479 -7.05 -19.74 29.95
N THR A 480 -6.51 -20.95 29.88
CA THR A 480 -6.67 -21.94 30.94
C THR A 480 -5.31 -22.48 31.38
N GLN A 481 -5.22 -22.80 32.66
CA GLN A 481 -4.08 -23.52 33.23
C GLN A 481 -4.59 -24.56 34.22
N LEU A 482 -4.22 -25.80 34.01
CA LEU A 482 -4.67 -26.94 34.83
C LEU A 482 -6.21 -27.00 34.94
N GLY A 483 -6.92 -26.63 33.86
CA GLY A 483 -8.36 -26.64 33.80
C GLY A 483 -9.06 -25.48 34.52
N GLN A 484 -8.34 -24.45 34.95
CA GLN A 484 -8.88 -23.22 35.53
C GLN A 484 -8.75 -22.06 34.57
N ASP A 485 -9.80 -21.27 34.41
CA ASP A 485 -9.80 -20.05 33.61
C ASP A 485 -8.96 -18.97 34.29
N LEU A 486 -8.20 -18.27 33.49
CA LEU A 486 -7.35 -17.15 33.90
C LEU A 486 -7.63 -15.93 33.02
N ASP A 487 -7.57 -14.77 33.65
CA ASP A 487 -7.51 -13.50 32.93
C ASP A 487 -6.07 -13.19 32.52
N PHE A 488 -5.92 -12.45 31.42
CA PHE A 488 -4.60 -11.99 30.96
C PHE A 488 -3.84 -11.24 32.06
N ASP A 489 -4.56 -10.50 32.91
CA ASP A 489 -3.98 -9.74 34.00
C ASP A 489 -3.46 -10.60 35.18
N ASN A 490 -3.86 -11.85 35.25
CA ASN A 490 -3.33 -12.80 36.26
C ASN A 490 -1.94 -13.33 35.88
N LEU A 491 -1.54 -13.20 34.62
CA LEU A 491 -0.25 -13.68 34.14
C LEU A 491 0.90 -12.82 34.63
N SER A 492 2.01 -13.45 34.97
CA SER A 492 3.28 -12.74 35.22
C SER A 492 3.77 -11.99 34.00
N ARG A 493 4.64 -11.02 34.16
CA ARG A 493 5.19 -10.23 33.05
C ARG A 493 5.86 -11.11 31.97
N GLY A 494 6.60 -12.15 32.40
CA GLY A 494 7.24 -13.06 31.47
C GLY A 494 6.26 -13.92 30.70
N GLU A 495 5.20 -14.39 31.36
CA GLU A 495 4.09 -15.14 30.71
C GLU A 495 3.32 -14.26 29.73
N ARG A 496 3.02 -13.01 30.12
CA ARG A 496 2.36 -12.04 29.21
C ARG A 496 3.19 -11.83 27.95
N ASN A 497 4.50 -11.61 28.07
CA ASN A 497 5.37 -11.38 26.92
C ASN A 497 5.47 -12.62 26.01
N ARG A 498 5.55 -13.82 26.59
CA ARG A 498 5.49 -15.08 25.81
C ARG A 498 4.15 -15.22 25.09
N LEU A 499 3.05 -14.89 25.75
CA LEU A 499 1.72 -14.95 25.17
C LEU A 499 1.55 -13.91 24.04
N ILE A 500 2.03 -12.68 24.25
CA ILE A 500 2.04 -11.63 23.21
C ILE A 500 2.80 -12.09 21.97
N LEU A 501 4.01 -12.65 22.15
CA LEU A 501 4.80 -13.17 21.03
C LEU A 501 4.11 -14.35 20.34
N GLY A 502 3.59 -15.31 21.10
CA GLY A 502 2.87 -16.46 20.57
C GLY A 502 1.66 -16.07 19.75
N LEU A 503 0.84 -15.15 20.27
CA LEU A 503 -0.30 -14.57 19.56
C LEU A 503 0.15 -13.86 18.28
N SER A 504 1.15 -13.00 18.39
CA SER A 504 1.64 -12.22 17.24
C SER A 504 2.16 -13.10 16.12
N TRP A 505 2.89 -14.17 16.43
CA TRP A 505 3.36 -15.12 15.43
C TRP A 505 2.22 -15.96 14.84
N ALA A 506 1.24 -16.36 15.65
CA ALA A 506 0.06 -17.05 15.17
C ALA A 506 -0.78 -16.15 14.25
N PHE A 507 -1.01 -14.90 14.65
CA PHE A 507 -1.70 -13.90 13.84
C PHE A 507 -0.99 -13.66 12.51
N ARG A 508 0.34 -13.55 12.55
CA ARG A 508 1.14 -13.42 11.35
C ARG A 508 0.98 -14.61 10.41
N ASP A 509 1.01 -15.83 10.93
CA ASP A 509 0.82 -17.05 10.13
C ASP A 509 -0.56 -17.08 9.48
N VAL A 510 -1.60 -16.70 10.22
CA VAL A 510 -2.96 -16.60 9.68
C VAL A 510 -3.04 -15.52 8.60
N PHE A 511 -2.48 -14.34 8.87
CA PHE A 511 -2.45 -13.25 7.91
C PHE A 511 -1.74 -13.67 6.62
N GLU A 512 -0.55 -14.26 6.72
CA GLU A 512 0.26 -14.70 5.59
C GLU A 512 -0.37 -15.87 4.82
N SER A 513 -1.23 -16.67 5.45
CA SER A 513 -1.97 -17.74 4.77
C SER A 513 -3.08 -17.23 3.86
N MET A 514 -3.59 -16.03 4.14
CA MET A 514 -4.70 -15.42 3.40
C MET A 514 -4.26 -14.25 2.52
N ASN A 515 -3.09 -13.69 2.81
CA ASN A 515 -2.52 -12.55 2.12
C ASN A 515 -1.09 -12.89 1.67
N HIS A 516 -0.40 -11.90 1.13
CA HIS A 516 0.99 -12.07 0.74
C HIS A 516 1.90 -12.18 1.97
N PRO A 517 2.90 -13.08 1.95
CA PRO A 517 3.94 -13.14 2.98
C PRO A 517 4.67 -11.81 3.12
N ILE A 518 5.06 -11.46 4.35
CA ILE A 518 5.82 -10.25 4.67
C ILE A 518 7.26 -10.65 5.00
N ASN A 519 8.25 -9.99 4.39
CA ASN A 519 9.65 -10.32 4.64
C ASN A 519 10.15 -9.91 6.03
N LEU A 520 9.61 -8.83 6.62
CA LEU A 520 10.14 -8.19 7.82
C LEU A 520 9.37 -8.56 9.09
N LEU A 521 10.08 -8.79 10.19
CA LEU A 521 9.57 -8.89 11.55
C LEU A 521 10.47 -8.06 12.48
N CYS A 522 9.89 -7.15 13.22
CA CYS A 522 10.59 -6.37 14.24
C CYS A 522 10.08 -6.75 15.63
N ILE A 523 10.99 -6.95 16.57
CA ILE A 523 10.68 -7.24 17.97
C ILE A 523 11.47 -6.27 18.85
N ASP A 524 10.76 -5.45 19.62
CA ASP A 524 11.37 -4.40 20.45
C ASP A 524 11.17 -4.68 21.94
N GLU A 525 12.25 -5.10 22.59
CA GLU A 525 12.37 -5.34 24.04
C GLU A 525 11.39 -6.38 24.64
N LEU A 526 10.55 -7.05 23.85
CA LEU A 526 9.62 -8.06 24.35
C LEU A 526 10.32 -9.29 24.91
N ILE A 527 11.51 -9.62 24.42
CA ILE A 527 12.32 -10.75 24.88
C ILE A 527 13.09 -10.39 26.16
N ASP A 528 13.40 -9.09 26.36
CA ASP A 528 14.19 -8.62 27.50
C ASP A 528 13.40 -8.55 28.80
N SER A 529 12.13 -8.22 28.67
CA SER A 529 11.29 -7.85 29.81
C SER A 529 10.64 -9.08 30.47
N GLY A 530 11.20 -9.53 31.58
CA GLY A 530 10.57 -10.55 32.44
C GLY A 530 10.69 -11.99 31.95
N MET A 531 11.29 -12.25 30.78
CA MET A 531 11.55 -13.62 30.34
C MET A 531 12.79 -14.18 31.04
N ASP A 532 12.67 -15.43 31.47
CA ASP A 532 13.81 -16.23 31.93
C ASP A 532 14.68 -16.70 30.74
N THR A 533 15.84 -17.26 31.04
CA THR A 533 16.78 -17.74 30.04
C THR A 533 16.14 -18.76 29.08
N VAL A 534 15.31 -19.67 29.63
CA VAL A 534 14.62 -20.70 28.82
C VAL A 534 13.64 -20.07 27.84
N GLY A 535 12.86 -19.07 28.27
CA GLY A 535 11.94 -18.34 27.41
C GLY A 535 12.64 -17.58 26.28
N VAL A 536 13.80 -16.99 26.59
CA VAL A 536 14.64 -16.33 25.57
C VAL A 536 15.18 -17.31 24.56
N GLU A 537 15.70 -18.45 25.01
CA GLU A 537 16.19 -19.52 24.13
C GLU A 537 15.09 -20.05 23.19
N ASN A 538 13.92 -20.31 23.77
CA ASN A 538 12.78 -20.79 23.01
C ASN A 538 12.33 -19.76 21.97
N ALA A 539 12.26 -18.48 22.34
CA ALA A 539 11.94 -17.40 21.42
C ALA A 539 12.97 -17.30 20.28
N LEU A 540 14.27 -17.31 20.60
CA LEU A 540 15.34 -17.33 19.59
C LEU A 540 15.25 -18.56 18.67
N GLY A 541 14.94 -19.72 19.21
CA GLY A 541 14.74 -20.95 18.44
C GLY A 541 13.62 -20.80 17.40
N ILE A 542 12.54 -20.13 17.78
CA ILE A 542 11.42 -19.82 16.87
C ILE A 542 11.86 -18.80 15.81
N LEU A 543 12.57 -17.73 16.21
CA LEU A 543 13.03 -16.68 15.28
C LEU A 543 14.00 -17.24 14.25
N LYS A 544 14.98 -18.05 14.66
CA LYS A 544 15.91 -18.75 13.75
C LYS A 544 15.19 -19.69 12.79
N LYS A 545 14.10 -20.29 13.23
CA LYS A 545 13.27 -21.12 12.36
C LYS A 545 12.53 -20.29 11.33
N LEU A 546 11.96 -19.15 11.73
CA LEU A 546 11.29 -18.22 10.82
C LEU A 546 12.26 -17.63 9.78
N GLU A 547 13.46 -17.26 10.21
CA GLU A 547 14.54 -16.84 9.33
C GLU A 547 14.84 -17.90 8.26
N ARG A 548 15.21 -19.12 8.70
CA ARG A 548 15.72 -20.18 7.84
C ARG A 548 14.67 -20.81 6.94
N GLU A 549 13.45 -21.06 7.45
CA GLU A 549 12.40 -21.78 6.74
C GLU A 549 11.50 -20.89 5.90
N ARG A 550 11.46 -19.58 6.19
CA ARG A 550 10.54 -18.63 5.55
C ARG A 550 11.23 -17.42 4.96
N ASP A 551 12.55 -17.40 4.98
CA ASP A 551 13.36 -16.29 4.45
C ASP A 551 12.91 -14.92 5.01
N LYS A 552 12.78 -14.86 6.36
CA LYS A 552 12.33 -13.65 7.05
C LYS A 552 13.51 -12.84 7.55
N ASN A 553 13.49 -11.56 7.29
CA ASN A 553 14.39 -10.60 7.92
C ASN A 553 13.83 -10.22 9.29
N ILE A 554 14.60 -10.45 10.33
CA ILE A 554 14.15 -10.25 11.71
C ILE A 554 15.03 -9.21 12.38
N ILE A 555 14.44 -8.12 12.82
CA ILE A 555 15.10 -7.08 13.63
C ILE A 555 14.72 -7.30 15.07
N LEU A 556 15.70 -7.73 15.86
CA LEU A 556 15.55 -7.94 17.30
C LEU A 556 16.24 -6.81 18.05
N ILE A 557 15.48 -5.94 18.67
CA ILE A 557 16.00 -4.90 19.57
C ILE A 557 16.05 -5.49 20.99
N SER A 558 17.25 -5.52 21.55
CA SER A 558 17.48 -6.09 22.88
C SER A 558 18.58 -5.31 23.63
N HIS A 559 18.58 -5.48 24.96
CA HIS A 559 19.65 -5.00 25.85
C HIS A 559 20.62 -6.12 26.24
N ARG A 560 20.34 -7.36 25.86
CA ARG A 560 21.09 -8.54 26.28
C ARG A 560 22.31 -8.77 25.40
N ASP A 561 23.50 -8.61 25.98
CA ASP A 561 24.78 -8.85 25.30
C ASP A 561 24.98 -10.31 24.94
N GLU A 562 24.43 -11.22 25.73
CA GLU A 562 24.51 -12.66 25.52
C GLU A 562 23.90 -13.13 24.19
N LEU A 563 23.12 -12.25 23.51
CA LEU A 563 22.53 -12.53 22.21
C LEU A 563 23.49 -12.29 21.04
N VAL A 564 24.58 -11.52 21.24
CA VAL A 564 25.54 -11.18 20.16
C VAL A 564 26.11 -12.43 19.48
N GLY A 565 26.56 -13.41 20.26
CA GLY A 565 27.10 -14.66 19.72
C GLY A 565 26.06 -15.63 19.15
N ARG A 566 24.78 -15.22 19.07
CA ARG A 566 23.66 -16.09 18.67
C ARG A 566 22.90 -15.60 17.44
N VAL A 567 23.32 -14.50 16.89
CA VAL A 567 22.72 -13.86 15.70
C VAL A 567 23.79 -13.74 14.62
N HIS A 568 23.33 -13.60 13.36
CA HIS A 568 24.26 -13.46 12.25
C HIS A 568 24.73 -12.02 12.07
N ASN A 569 23.84 -11.07 12.33
CA ASN A 569 24.10 -9.65 12.10
C ASN A 569 23.88 -8.83 13.38
N VAL A 570 24.69 -7.82 13.56
CA VAL A 570 24.54 -6.84 14.66
C VAL A 570 24.49 -5.44 14.08
N LEU A 571 23.41 -4.72 14.35
CA LEU A 571 23.27 -3.30 14.04
C LEU A 571 23.53 -2.50 15.32
N GLN A 572 24.58 -1.70 15.31
CA GLN A 572 24.89 -0.85 16.44
C GLN A 572 24.23 0.53 16.30
N VAL A 573 23.42 0.91 17.26
CA VAL A 573 22.80 2.22 17.37
C VAL A 573 23.59 3.05 18.38
N VAL A 574 24.41 3.96 17.85
CA VAL A 574 25.29 4.79 18.65
C VAL A 574 24.63 6.14 18.90
N LYS A 575 24.62 6.58 20.14
CA LYS A 575 24.23 7.94 20.48
C LYS A 575 25.44 8.72 20.97
N GLU A 576 25.72 9.79 20.27
CA GLU A 576 26.82 10.69 20.59
C GLU A 576 26.40 12.14 20.38
N ASN A 577 26.77 13.02 21.31
CA ASN A 577 26.41 14.44 21.30
C ASN A 577 24.90 14.69 21.14
N GLY A 578 24.08 13.80 21.74
CA GLY A 578 22.61 13.85 21.65
C GLY A 578 21.99 13.29 20.37
N PHE A 579 22.78 12.87 19.39
CA PHE A 579 22.31 12.34 18.11
C PHE A 579 22.56 10.85 17.97
N THR A 580 21.64 10.20 17.26
CA THR A 580 21.69 8.76 16.98
C THR A 580 22.23 8.51 15.57
N THR A 581 23.15 7.55 15.46
CA THR A 581 23.66 7.00 14.21
C THR A 581 23.48 5.48 14.16
N PHE A 582 23.29 4.93 12.97
CA PHE A 582 23.14 3.49 12.72
C PHE A 582 24.40 2.97 12.03
N ASN A 583 25.15 2.09 12.71
CA ASN A 583 26.39 1.49 12.19
C ASN A 583 26.17 0.00 11.95
N THR A 584 26.35 -0.43 10.71
CA THR A 584 26.22 -1.84 10.30
C THR A 584 27.52 -2.64 10.39
N ASP A 585 28.66 -1.97 10.62
CA ASP A 585 29.97 -2.60 10.63
C ASP A 585 30.38 -3.02 12.06
N ILE A 586 29.86 -4.15 12.51
CA ILE A 586 30.57 -4.94 13.53
C ILE A 586 30.84 -6.29 12.90
N GLU A 587 32.08 -6.51 12.46
CA GLU A 587 32.61 -7.85 12.29
C GLU A 587 32.38 -8.61 13.61
N VAL A 588 31.58 -9.66 13.57
CA VAL A 588 31.51 -10.60 14.70
C VAL A 588 32.90 -11.22 14.78
N ILE A 589 33.71 -10.72 15.71
CA ILE A 589 34.97 -11.38 16.03
C ILE A 589 34.57 -12.74 16.59
N ASP A 590 34.85 -13.77 15.82
CA ASP A 590 34.72 -15.17 16.24
C ASP A 590 35.45 -15.34 17.58
N ALA A 591 34.69 -15.66 18.65
CA ALA A 591 35.18 -16.00 19.95
C ALA A 591 35.27 -17.51 20.12
#